data_173c89a945c7649ccfa366e27a80a658
#
_entry.id   173c89a945c7649ccfa366e27a80a658
#
_cell.length_a   1.000
_cell.length_b   1.000
_cell.length_c   1.000
_cell.angle_alpha   90.00
_cell.angle_beta   90.00
_cell.angle_gamma   90.00
#
_symmetry.space_group_name_H-M   'P 1'
#
loop_
_entity.id
_entity.type
_entity.pdbx_description
1 polymer ?
#
loop_
_entity_poly.entity_id
_entity_poly.type
_entity_poly.pdbx_seq_one_letter_code
_entity_poly.pdbx_strand_id
1 'polypeptide(L)'
;MVVGLLRIELFLPNSNSLKEKRHIVKSIIGKVESKYNVSISEVDNHDLWQRVTLGIAHVAETGEQTKKVLDHIDRFIESMDKAIISEREFSLFVPEK
;
A
#
# COMPACT_ATOMS: atom_id res chain seq x y z
N MET A 1 15.91 13.59 -7.72
CA MET A 1 15.18 12.32 -7.53
C MET A 1 14.81 12.14 -6.08
N VAL A 2 13.57 11.73 -5.84
CA VAL A 2 13.10 11.37 -4.50
C VAL A 2 12.36 10.05 -4.55
N VAL A 3 12.29 9.37 -3.41
CA VAL A 3 11.48 8.17 -3.25
C VAL A 3 10.42 8.45 -2.20
N GLY A 4 9.15 8.35 -2.60
CA GLY A 4 8.04 8.42 -1.67
C GLY A 4 7.77 7.03 -1.11
N LEU A 5 7.53 6.95 0.18
CA LEU A 5 7.23 5.70 0.88
C LEU A 5 5.91 5.86 1.60
N LEU A 6 5.00 4.91 1.37
CA LEU A 6 3.72 4.88 2.06
C LEU A 6 3.57 3.53 2.74
N ARG A 7 3.38 3.56 4.05
CA ARG A 7 3.08 2.39 4.85
C ARG A 7 1.62 2.46 5.24
N ILE A 8 0.85 1.45 4.86
CA ILE A 8 -0.59 1.40 5.13
C ILE A 8 -0.89 0.16 5.95
N GLU A 9 -1.64 0.33 7.02
CA GLU A 9 -2.19 -0.81 7.75
C GLU A 9 -3.66 -0.96 7.40
N LEU A 10 -4.03 -2.20 7.07
CA LEU A 10 -5.39 -2.55 6.66
C LEU A 10 -5.99 -3.53 7.65
N PHE A 11 -7.29 -3.37 7.89
CA PHE A 11 -8.11 -4.34 8.58
C PHE A 11 -9.04 -4.99 7.56
N LEU A 12 -9.09 -6.33 7.56
CA LEU A 12 -9.91 -7.13 6.64
C LEU A 12 -11.05 -7.79 7.43
N PRO A 13 -12.19 -7.13 7.59
CA PRO A 13 -13.26 -7.65 8.44
C PRO A 13 -13.86 -8.97 7.95
N ASN A 14 -13.79 -9.23 6.66
CA ASN A 14 -14.40 -10.43 6.06
C ASN A 14 -13.41 -11.59 5.85
N SER A 15 -12.17 -11.44 6.29
CA SER A 15 -11.19 -12.50 6.18
C SER A 15 -11.29 -13.45 7.38
N ASN A 16 -11.45 -14.73 7.11
CA ASN A 16 -11.62 -15.76 8.15
C ASN A 16 -10.47 -16.77 8.18
N SER A 17 -9.46 -16.59 7.36
CA SER A 17 -8.32 -17.50 7.30
C SER A 17 -7.14 -16.83 6.61
N LEU A 18 -5.94 -17.41 6.76
CA LEU A 18 -4.77 -16.93 6.03
C LEU A 18 -4.93 -17.11 4.52
N LYS A 19 -5.63 -18.14 4.09
CA LYS A 19 -5.90 -18.37 2.67
C LYS A 19 -6.74 -17.23 2.08
N GLU A 20 -7.82 -16.85 2.77
CA GLU A 20 -8.66 -15.75 2.34
C GLU A 20 -7.88 -14.43 2.35
N LYS A 21 -7.10 -14.19 3.40
CA LYS A 21 -6.25 -13.01 3.48
C LYS A 21 -5.30 -12.90 2.29
N ARG A 22 -4.59 -13.99 1.97
CA ARG A 22 -3.65 -14.00 0.86
C ARG A 22 -4.33 -13.68 -0.46
N HIS A 23 -5.54 -14.20 -0.64
CA HIS A 23 -6.33 -13.91 -1.84
C HIS A 23 -6.69 -12.43 -1.94
N ILE A 24 -7.15 -11.84 -0.84
CA ILE A 24 -7.49 -10.40 -0.79
C ILE A 24 -6.26 -9.53 -1.03
N VAL A 25 -5.15 -9.85 -0.37
CA VAL A 25 -3.90 -9.09 -0.51
C VAL A 25 -3.38 -9.16 -1.95
N LYS A 26 -3.39 -10.33 -2.55
CA LYS A 26 -2.99 -10.51 -3.96
C LYS A 26 -3.85 -9.66 -4.89
N SER A 27 -5.15 -9.61 -4.63
CA SER A 27 -6.07 -8.81 -5.42
C SER A 27 -5.77 -7.33 -5.31
N ILE A 28 -5.53 -6.84 -4.10
CA ILE A 28 -5.20 -5.43 -3.86
C ILE A 28 -3.88 -5.06 -4.55
N ILE A 29 -2.84 -5.85 -4.31
CA ILE A 29 -1.51 -5.62 -4.90
C ILE A 29 -1.59 -5.64 -6.42
N GLY A 30 -2.26 -6.65 -6.99
CA GLY A 30 -2.38 -6.77 -8.43
C GLY A 30 -3.09 -5.59 -9.08
N LYS A 31 -4.14 -5.08 -8.45
CA LYS A 31 -4.88 -3.93 -8.96
C LYS A 31 -4.06 -2.65 -8.89
N VAL A 32 -3.29 -2.47 -7.80
CA VAL A 32 -2.41 -1.31 -7.68
C VAL A 32 -1.30 -1.37 -8.73
N GLU A 33 -0.66 -2.53 -8.89
CA GLU A 33 0.41 -2.70 -9.87
C GLU A 33 -0.06 -2.49 -11.29
N SER A 34 -1.30 -2.87 -11.61
CA SER A 34 -1.83 -2.70 -12.96
C SER A 34 -2.16 -1.25 -13.29
N LYS A 35 -2.37 -0.41 -12.28
CA LYS A 35 -2.79 0.97 -12.47
C LYS A 35 -1.67 1.98 -12.21
N TYR A 36 -0.73 1.65 -11.35
CA TYR A 36 0.34 2.57 -10.95
C TYR A 36 1.71 1.92 -11.11
N ASN A 37 2.69 2.74 -11.46
CA ASN A 37 4.08 2.27 -11.56
C ASN A 37 4.76 2.45 -10.20
N VAL A 38 4.57 1.48 -9.34
CA VAL A 38 5.10 1.48 -7.97
C VAL A 38 5.59 0.10 -7.58
N SER A 39 6.44 0.05 -6.57
CA SER A 39 6.76 -1.21 -5.89
C SER A 39 5.82 -1.30 -4.69
N ILE A 40 5.12 -2.42 -4.56
CA ILE A 40 4.18 -2.66 -3.46
C ILE A 40 4.35 -4.07 -2.94
N SER A 41 4.34 -4.23 -1.62
CA SER A 41 4.54 -5.52 -0.97
C SER A 41 3.89 -5.54 0.39
N GLU A 42 3.49 -6.73 0.83
CA GLU A 42 3.12 -6.93 2.23
C GLU A 42 4.41 -7.00 3.04
N VAL A 43 4.57 -6.14 4.04
CA VAL A 43 5.85 -5.97 4.76
C VAL A 43 5.81 -6.38 6.22
N ASP A 44 4.63 -6.66 6.78
CA ASP A 44 4.48 -7.08 8.17
C ASP A 44 3.12 -7.77 8.37
N ASN A 45 2.94 -8.39 9.54
CA ASN A 45 1.70 -9.05 9.94
C ASN A 45 1.28 -10.21 9.03
N HIS A 46 2.25 -10.91 8.45
CA HIS A 46 2.00 -11.99 7.50
C HIS A 46 1.12 -13.10 8.06
N ASP A 47 1.23 -13.40 9.36
CA ASP A 47 0.52 -14.50 10.00
C ASP A 47 -0.84 -14.11 10.58
N LEU A 48 -1.23 -12.85 10.46
CA LEU A 48 -2.52 -12.40 10.95
C LEU A 48 -3.52 -12.37 9.81
N TRP A 49 -4.68 -12.99 10.01
CA TRP A 49 -5.66 -13.16 8.91
C TRP A 49 -6.53 -11.93 8.65
N GLN A 50 -6.59 -10.99 9.58
CA GLN A 50 -7.40 -9.79 9.43
C GLN A 50 -6.59 -8.49 9.41
N ARG A 51 -5.27 -8.59 9.46
CA ARG A 51 -4.39 -7.41 9.43
C ARG A 51 -3.35 -7.55 8.35
N VAL A 52 -3.13 -6.46 7.64
CA VAL A 52 -2.14 -6.38 6.56
C VAL A 52 -1.36 -5.09 6.71
N THR A 53 -0.06 -5.17 6.57
CA THR A 53 0.78 -3.97 6.45
C THR A 53 1.38 -3.97 5.04
N LEU A 54 1.02 -2.96 4.25
CA LEU A 54 1.57 -2.78 2.91
C LEU A 54 2.61 -1.68 2.91
N GLY A 55 3.72 -1.94 2.20
CA GLY A 55 4.72 -0.92 1.90
C GLY A 55 4.65 -0.60 0.42
N ILE A 56 4.65 0.70 0.08
CA ILE A 56 4.59 1.17 -1.30
C ILE A 56 5.69 2.19 -1.52
N ALA A 57 6.47 2.01 -2.59
CA ALA A 57 7.56 2.93 -2.94
C ALA A 57 7.34 3.48 -4.35
N HIS A 58 7.58 4.79 -4.50
CA HIS A 58 7.39 5.50 -5.76
C HIS A 58 8.52 6.48 -5.97
N VAL A 59 9.15 6.41 -7.14
CA VAL A 59 10.23 7.33 -7.53
C VAL A 59 9.64 8.50 -8.32
N ALA A 60 10.06 9.71 -7.99
CA ALA A 60 9.65 10.92 -8.70
C ALA A 60 10.76 11.97 -8.69
N GLU A 61 10.55 13.06 -9.44
CA GLU A 61 11.49 14.19 -9.42
C GLU A 61 11.35 14.99 -8.12
N THR A 62 10.13 15.15 -7.62
CA THR A 62 9.85 15.98 -6.44
C THR A 62 9.01 15.25 -5.41
N GLY A 63 9.11 15.68 -4.16
CA GLY A 63 8.28 15.14 -3.10
C GLY A 63 6.80 15.40 -3.31
N GLU A 64 6.46 16.53 -3.91
CA GLU A 64 5.07 16.87 -4.21
C GLU A 64 4.43 15.89 -5.19
N GLN A 65 5.17 15.53 -6.24
CA GLN A 65 4.70 14.56 -7.23
C GLN A 65 4.43 13.20 -6.62
N THR A 66 5.39 12.70 -5.84
CA THR A 66 5.23 11.37 -5.24
C THR A 66 4.14 11.33 -4.17
N LYS A 67 4.00 12.42 -3.40
CA LYS A 67 2.92 12.53 -2.40
C LYS A 67 1.56 12.45 -3.08
N LYS A 68 1.40 13.13 -4.21
CA LYS A 68 0.16 13.11 -4.98
C LYS A 68 -0.18 11.70 -5.49
N VAL A 69 0.81 11.00 -6.04
CA VAL A 69 0.59 9.64 -6.53
C VAL A 69 0.23 8.70 -5.39
N LEU A 70 0.95 8.77 -4.27
CA LEU A 70 0.69 7.91 -3.12
C LEU A 70 -0.66 8.21 -2.47
N ASP A 71 -1.10 9.46 -2.46
CA ASP A 71 -2.45 9.82 -2.00
C ASP A 71 -3.53 9.22 -2.90
N HIS A 72 -3.29 9.19 -4.21
CA HIS A 72 -4.20 8.54 -5.15
C HIS A 72 -4.29 7.04 -4.90
N ILE A 73 -3.16 6.39 -4.64
CA ILE A 73 -3.12 4.95 -4.34
C ILE A 73 -3.88 4.64 -3.06
N ASP A 74 -3.68 5.47 -2.02
CA ASP A 74 -4.40 5.34 -0.76
C ASP A 74 -5.91 5.33 -1.00
N ARG A 75 -6.42 6.34 -1.73
CA ARG A 75 -7.84 6.44 -2.05
C ARG A 75 -8.31 5.30 -2.94
N PHE A 76 -7.47 4.84 -3.86
CA PHE A 76 -7.79 3.72 -4.73
C PHE A 76 -7.99 2.44 -3.92
N ILE A 77 -7.08 2.16 -2.98
CA ILE A 77 -7.21 0.99 -2.10
C ILE A 77 -8.48 1.09 -1.25
N GLU A 78 -8.74 2.27 -0.69
CA GLU A 78 -9.94 2.52 0.10
C GLU A 78 -11.21 2.28 -0.71
N SER A 79 -11.21 2.67 -1.99
CA SER A 79 -12.37 2.52 -2.88
C SER A 79 -12.68 1.07 -3.25
N MET A 80 -11.75 0.15 -3.03
CA MET A 80 -11.98 -1.27 -3.35
C MET A 80 -12.97 -1.94 -2.40
N ASP A 81 -13.25 -1.32 -1.27
CA ASP A 81 -14.24 -1.79 -0.28
C ASP A 81 -13.95 -3.19 0.27
N LYS A 82 -12.69 -3.61 0.20
CA LYS A 82 -12.25 -4.92 0.71
C LYS A 82 -11.56 -4.83 2.05
N ALA A 83 -11.13 -3.63 2.41
CA ALA A 83 -10.31 -3.39 3.59
C ALA A 83 -10.60 -2.02 4.15
N ILE A 84 -10.36 -1.87 5.44
CA ILE A 84 -10.47 -0.59 6.14
C ILE A 84 -9.04 -0.15 6.44
N ILE A 85 -8.69 1.06 6.01
CA ILE A 85 -7.38 1.62 6.33
C ILE A 85 -7.42 2.11 7.78
N SER A 86 -6.64 1.48 8.64
CA SER A 86 -6.59 1.83 10.06
C SER A 86 -5.47 2.80 10.38
N GLU A 87 -4.41 2.79 9.58
CA GLU A 87 -3.26 3.66 9.81
C GLU A 87 -2.50 3.86 8.50
N ARG A 88 -1.92 5.06 8.34
CA ARG A 88 -1.08 5.37 7.18
C ARG A 88 0.07 6.26 7.61
N GLU A 89 1.24 6.03 7.01
CA GLU A 89 2.43 6.82 7.27
C GLU A 89 3.14 7.10 5.95
N PHE A 90 3.38 8.38 5.69
CA PHE A 90 4.10 8.82 4.51
C PHE A 90 5.47 9.33 4.90
N SER A 91 6.49 8.97 4.11
CA SER A 91 7.83 9.52 4.29
C SER A 91 8.51 9.71 2.94
N LEU A 92 9.55 10.54 2.93
CA LEU A 92 10.36 10.80 1.75
C LEU A 92 11.80 10.40 2.03
N PHE A 93 12.40 9.74 1.06
CA PHE A 93 13.83 9.50 1.03
C PHE A 93 14.44 10.30 -0.13
N VAL A 94 15.40 11.17 0.19
CA VAL A 94 16.09 11.99 -0.81
C VAL A 94 17.54 11.53 -0.84
N PRO A 95 17.94 10.76 -1.84
CA PRO A 95 19.33 10.29 -1.92
C PRO A 95 20.28 11.45 -2.20
N GLU A 96 21.48 11.38 -1.67
CA GLU A 96 22.53 12.32 -1.96
C GLU A 96 23.03 12.10 -3.38
N LYS A 97 23.54 13.16 -3.98
CA LYS A 97 24.14 13.11 -5.32
C LYS A 97 25.45 12.35 -5.34
#